data_986322053aefc0700f2bc7c36ffcc869
#
_entry.id   986322053aefc0700f2bc7c36ffcc869
#
_cell.length_a   1.000
_cell.length_b   1.000
_cell.length_c   1.000
_cell.angle_alpha   90.00
_cell.angle_beta   90.00
_cell.angle_gamma   90.00
#
_symmetry.space_group_name_H-M   'P 1'
#
loop_
_entity.id
_entity.type
_entity.pdbx_description
1 polymer ?
#
loop_
_entity_poly.entity_id
_entity_poly.type
_entity_poly.pdbx_seq_one_letter_code
_entity_poly.pdbx_strand_id
1 'polypeptide(L)'
;MMSISNKRSIFSWMVLALASTVMLASCASANKAVSVDSFSKEDLWSFNGEKKIYGVLYRPDGIKKAPLLIVSHGIGSDHRSGAPYAEALVKLGYAVYCYDFCGGGRASRSDGKTSEMSIFSEEADLAAVIDMFKNVEGIKKGKVTLLGISQGGMVSALYAGDNPKKVEKLVLVYPALCIKDDWVTKYPKITDMPEVVNSFGMQLGRAYVESLYDLDVYGRISNYKGEVQIIHGDQDHLVPISYSEKAHEAYKNSSFKVMPGAGHGFRGKVQQEAIEIIKDFLMR
;
A
#
# COMPACT_ATOMS: atom_id res chain seq x y z
N MET A 1 -99.28 -3.22 1.14
CA MET A 1 -99.05 -2.93 2.53
C MET A 1 -97.64 -2.39 2.67
N MET A 2 -97.58 -1.13 2.89
CA MET A 2 -96.62 -0.22 3.49
C MET A 2 -95.16 -0.53 3.40
N SER A 3 -94.53 0.23 2.55
CA SER A 3 -93.10 0.55 2.45
C SER A 3 -92.76 1.71 3.40
N ILE A 4 -91.66 1.60 4.05
CA ILE A 4 -91.01 2.77 4.68
C ILE A 4 -89.59 2.88 4.17
N SER A 5 -89.39 3.98 3.46
CA SER A 5 -88.09 4.53 3.02
C SER A 5 -87.23 4.95 4.21
N ASN A 6 -85.99 4.64 4.13
CA ASN A 6 -85.01 5.36 4.99
C ASN A 6 -83.76 5.75 4.18
N LYS A 7 -83.66 7.03 3.90
CA LYS A 7 -82.48 7.72 3.33
C LYS A 7 -81.43 7.81 4.42
N ARG A 8 -80.24 7.31 4.18
CA ARG A 8 -79.07 7.65 4.97
C ARG A 8 -78.05 8.38 4.08
N SER A 9 -77.81 9.58 4.48
CA SER A 9 -76.81 10.51 3.99
C SER A 9 -75.39 9.95 4.16
N ILE A 10 -74.64 9.96 3.06
CA ILE A 10 -73.23 9.60 3.09
C ILE A 10 -72.43 10.91 3.22
N PHE A 11 -71.88 11.13 4.43
CA PHE A 11 -70.90 12.18 4.66
C PHE A 11 -69.53 11.67 4.17
N SER A 12 -69.03 12.26 3.11
CA SER A 12 -67.72 12.01 2.55
C SER A 12 -66.67 12.73 3.41
N TRP A 13 -65.83 11.98 4.10
CA TRP A 13 -64.64 12.55 4.73
C TRP A 13 -63.48 12.46 3.76
N MET A 14 -63.10 13.61 3.16
CA MET A 14 -61.83 13.77 2.49
C MET A 14 -60.74 13.85 3.52
N VAL A 15 -59.94 12.78 3.67
CA VAL A 15 -58.66 12.82 4.39
C VAL A 15 -57.59 13.26 3.41
N LEU A 16 -57.13 14.51 3.57
CA LEU A 16 -55.93 15.03 2.89
C LEU A 16 -54.73 14.36 3.56
N ALA A 17 -54.08 13.39 2.88
CA ALA A 17 -52.78 12.89 3.24
C ALA A 17 -51.69 13.85 2.71
N LEU A 18 -51.15 14.72 3.56
CA LEU A 18 -49.90 15.43 3.26
C LEU A 18 -48.75 14.41 3.30
N ALA A 19 -48.28 14.00 2.14
CA ALA A 19 -47.05 13.27 1.99
C ALA A 19 -45.87 14.26 2.11
N SER A 20 -45.30 14.36 3.31
CA SER A 20 -44.06 15.06 3.55
C SER A 20 -42.90 14.23 2.99
N THR A 21 -42.48 14.53 1.77
CA THR A 21 -41.24 14.03 1.19
C THR A 21 -40.05 14.70 1.90
N VAL A 22 -39.53 14.04 2.93
CA VAL A 22 -38.22 14.40 3.48
C VAL A 22 -37.17 13.99 2.46
N MET A 23 -36.70 14.92 1.66
CA MET A 23 -35.46 14.77 0.90
C MET A 23 -34.30 14.73 1.91
N LEU A 24 -33.84 13.54 2.22
CA LEU A 24 -32.52 13.35 2.81
C LEU A 24 -31.48 13.76 1.75
N ALA A 25 -31.08 15.02 1.78
CA ALA A 25 -29.89 15.47 1.09
C ALA A 25 -28.70 14.79 1.76
N SER A 26 -28.25 13.66 1.20
CA SER A 26 -26.97 13.08 1.48
C SER A 26 -25.89 14.08 1.05
N CYS A 27 -25.41 14.90 1.99
CA CYS A 27 -24.18 15.65 1.83
C CYS A 27 -23.01 14.65 1.82
N ALA A 28 -22.83 13.95 0.72
CA ALA A 28 -21.53 13.42 0.38
C ALA A 28 -20.66 14.65 0.10
N SER A 29 -19.87 15.08 1.10
CA SER A 29 -18.77 16.00 0.88
C SER A 29 -17.79 15.27 -0.05
N ALA A 30 -17.94 15.48 -1.35
CA ALA A 30 -16.90 15.13 -2.30
C ALA A 30 -15.65 15.87 -1.83
N ASN A 31 -14.69 15.15 -1.27
CA ASN A 31 -13.35 15.66 -1.03
C ASN A 31 -12.86 16.18 -2.39
N LYS A 32 -12.85 17.50 -2.56
CA LYS A 32 -12.29 18.13 -3.75
C LYS A 32 -10.85 17.66 -3.82
N ALA A 33 -10.50 16.91 -4.85
CA ALA A 33 -9.13 16.46 -5.07
C ALA A 33 -8.24 17.72 -5.02
N VAL A 34 -7.37 17.78 -4.03
CA VAL A 34 -6.40 18.86 -3.91
C VAL A 34 -5.32 18.56 -4.94
N SER A 35 -5.18 19.44 -5.93
CA SER A 35 -4.04 19.41 -6.86
C SER A 35 -3.05 20.48 -6.44
N VAL A 36 -1.77 20.13 -6.32
CA VAL A 36 -0.69 21.08 -6.06
C VAL A 36 0.22 21.17 -7.29
N ASP A 37 0.64 22.39 -7.61
CA ASP A 37 1.46 22.68 -8.79
C ASP A 37 2.96 22.49 -8.52
N SER A 38 3.38 22.60 -7.25
CA SER A 38 4.79 22.55 -6.85
C SER A 38 4.98 21.73 -5.56
N PHE A 39 6.19 21.24 -5.39
CA PHE A 39 6.62 20.49 -4.22
C PHE A 39 8.13 20.68 -3.98
N SER A 40 8.54 20.50 -2.75
CA SER A 40 9.96 20.46 -2.35
C SER A 40 10.42 19.04 -2.08
N LYS A 41 11.74 18.81 -2.12
CA LYS A 41 12.40 17.54 -1.74
C LYS A 41 13.31 17.82 -0.55
N GLU A 42 13.24 16.94 0.45
CA GLU A 42 14.00 17.04 1.69
C GLU A 42 14.60 15.68 2.04
N ASP A 43 15.93 15.65 2.27
CA ASP A 43 16.63 14.47 2.76
C ASP A 43 16.34 14.30 4.25
N LEU A 44 15.81 13.13 4.66
CA LEU A 44 15.53 12.82 6.05
C LEU A 44 16.20 11.50 6.46
N TRP A 45 16.47 11.41 7.76
CA TRP A 45 17.03 10.23 8.38
C TRP A 45 16.11 9.74 9.50
N SER A 46 15.80 8.46 9.48
CA SER A 46 15.18 7.75 10.61
C SER A 46 16.17 6.75 11.20
N PHE A 47 15.80 6.11 12.31
CA PHE A 47 16.68 5.20 13.02
C PHE A 47 15.91 3.93 13.40
N ASN A 48 16.46 2.76 13.05
CA ASN A 48 16.04 1.47 13.54
C ASN A 48 17.13 0.95 14.51
N GLY A 49 16.94 1.19 15.80
CA GLY A 49 18.01 1.07 16.78
C GLY A 49 19.16 2.02 16.45
N GLU A 50 20.35 1.49 16.26
CA GLU A 50 21.54 2.26 15.90
C GLU A 50 21.69 2.48 14.38
N LYS A 51 20.95 1.73 13.56
CA LYS A 51 21.04 1.82 12.08
C LYS A 51 20.31 3.05 11.58
N LYS A 52 21.00 3.85 10.76
CA LYS A 52 20.43 5.02 10.09
C LYS A 52 19.74 4.60 8.81
N ILE A 53 18.53 5.08 8.61
CA ILE A 53 17.72 4.87 7.42
C ILE A 53 17.60 6.20 6.68
N TYR A 54 18.11 6.24 5.47
CA TYR A 54 18.02 7.40 4.59
C TYR A 54 16.74 7.39 3.77
N GLY A 55 16.19 8.57 3.49
CA GLY A 55 15.11 8.71 2.53
C GLY A 55 14.89 10.16 2.10
N VAL A 56 14.06 10.33 1.09
CA VAL A 56 13.68 11.61 0.51
C VAL A 56 12.19 11.85 0.69
N LEU A 57 11.84 12.94 1.35
CA LEU A 57 10.48 13.41 1.50
C LEU A 57 10.13 14.37 0.36
N TYR A 58 9.10 14.06 -0.40
CA TYR A 58 8.44 14.93 -1.36
C TYR A 58 7.29 15.61 -0.64
N ARG A 59 7.41 16.92 -0.42
CA ARG A 59 6.46 17.70 0.37
C ARG A 59 5.62 18.59 -0.54
N PRO A 60 4.28 18.44 -0.58
CA PRO A 60 3.42 19.30 -1.38
C PRO A 60 3.40 20.72 -0.82
N ASP A 61 3.57 21.71 -1.70
CA ASP A 61 3.54 23.11 -1.29
C ASP A 61 2.11 23.54 -0.94
N GLY A 62 1.98 24.43 0.03
CA GLY A 62 0.68 24.99 0.44
C GLY A 62 -0.19 24.07 1.30
N ILE A 63 0.17 22.83 1.55
CA ILE A 63 -0.58 21.88 2.39
C ILE A 63 -0.03 21.88 3.81
N LYS A 64 -0.80 22.42 4.76
CA LYS A 64 -0.37 22.52 6.17
C LYS A 64 -0.23 21.19 6.91
N LYS A 65 -1.06 20.19 6.55
CA LYS A 65 -1.06 18.84 7.14
C LYS A 65 -1.33 17.82 6.03
N ALA A 66 -0.28 17.47 5.29
CA ALA A 66 -0.37 16.51 4.20
C ALA A 66 -0.54 15.08 4.71
N PRO A 67 -1.45 14.27 4.14
CA PRO A 67 -1.50 12.83 4.42
C PRO A 67 -0.17 12.19 3.98
N LEU A 68 0.32 11.23 4.76
CA LEU A 68 1.60 10.56 4.49
C LEU A 68 1.39 9.32 3.63
N LEU A 69 2.21 9.19 2.59
CA LEU A 69 2.40 7.99 1.79
C LEU A 69 3.88 7.58 1.86
N ILE A 70 4.14 6.32 2.17
CA ILE A 70 5.50 5.77 2.26
C ILE A 70 5.68 4.74 1.14
N VAL A 71 6.78 4.86 0.40
CA VAL A 71 7.14 3.96 -0.70
C VAL A 71 8.28 3.06 -0.28
N SER A 72 8.04 1.73 -0.29
CA SER A 72 9.01 0.68 -0.03
C SER A 72 9.50 0.07 -1.34
N HIS A 73 10.80 0.12 -1.60
CA HIS A 73 11.41 -0.37 -2.84
C HIS A 73 11.59 -1.90 -2.88
N GLY A 74 11.89 -2.45 -4.07
CA GLY A 74 12.20 -3.86 -4.26
C GLY A 74 13.65 -4.22 -3.90
N ILE A 75 13.92 -5.53 -3.85
CA ILE A 75 15.27 -6.06 -3.56
C ILE A 75 16.34 -5.48 -4.49
N GLY A 76 17.48 -5.11 -3.94
CA GLY A 76 18.62 -4.56 -4.68
C GLY A 76 18.43 -3.15 -5.23
N SER A 77 17.30 -2.51 -4.91
CA SER A 77 16.95 -1.17 -5.32
C SER A 77 17.22 -0.14 -4.21
N ASP A 78 16.68 1.07 -4.35
CA ASP A 78 16.77 2.17 -3.40
C ASP A 78 15.60 3.16 -3.58
N HIS A 79 15.57 4.23 -2.77
CA HIS A 79 14.54 5.28 -2.79
C HIS A 79 14.25 5.85 -4.19
N ARG A 80 15.21 5.84 -5.11
CA ARG A 80 15.05 6.41 -6.47
C ARG A 80 14.03 5.64 -7.31
N SER A 81 13.83 4.35 -7.04
CA SER A 81 12.80 3.58 -7.73
C SER A 81 11.37 4.03 -7.41
N GLY A 82 11.18 4.63 -6.24
CA GLY A 82 9.92 5.25 -5.83
C GLY A 82 9.69 6.65 -6.39
N ALA A 83 10.74 7.34 -6.88
CA ALA A 83 10.64 8.72 -7.30
C ALA A 83 9.56 9.02 -8.35
N PRO A 84 9.35 8.22 -9.41
CA PRO A 84 8.28 8.47 -10.38
C PRO A 84 6.88 8.45 -9.76
N TYR A 85 6.66 7.55 -8.80
CA TYR A 85 5.41 7.49 -8.03
C TYR A 85 5.29 8.71 -7.12
N ALA A 86 6.36 9.06 -6.41
CA ALA A 86 6.36 10.21 -5.49
C ALA A 86 6.06 11.53 -6.21
N GLU A 87 6.70 11.79 -7.35
CA GLU A 87 6.49 13.01 -8.16
C GLU A 87 5.07 13.13 -8.72
N ALA A 88 4.41 11.98 -8.95
CA ALA A 88 3.04 11.97 -9.39
C ALA A 88 2.04 12.13 -8.23
N LEU A 89 2.29 11.45 -7.11
CA LEU A 89 1.35 11.37 -5.99
C LEU A 89 1.43 12.58 -5.05
N VAL A 90 2.57 13.26 -4.98
CA VAL A 90 2.70 14.53 -4.25
C VAL A 90 1.76 15.59 -4.81
N LYS A 91 1.49 15.56 -6.11
CA LYS A 91 0.54 16.47 -6.77
C LYS A 91 -0.92 16.27 -6.33
N LEU A 92 -1.24 15.13 -5.72
CA LEU A 92 -2.53 14.87 -5.08
C LEU A 92 -2.59 15.39 -3.63
N GLY A 93 -1.57 16.12 -3.18
CA GLY A 93 -1.50 16.66 -1.82
C GLY A 93 -0.94 15.69 -0.77
N TYR A 94 -0.44 14.52 -1.18
CA TYR A 94 0.28 13.62 -0.27
C TYR A 94 1.71 14.12 -0.01
N ALA A 95 2.17 14.04 1.22
CA ALA A 95 3.59 13.99 1.50
C ALA A 95 4.07 12.56 1.23
N VAL A 96 5.02 12.40 0.30
CA VAL A 96 5.48 11.08 -0.12
C VAL A 96 6.91 10.87 0.31
N TYR A 97 7.17 9.79 1.05
CA TYR A 97 8.50 9.44 1.52
C TYR A 97 9.00 8.17 0.86
N CYS A 98 10.12 8.28 0.16
CA CYS A 98 10.85 7.16 -0.43
C CYS A 98 12.14 6.97 0.36
N TYR A 99 12.39 5.76 0.87
CA TYR A 99 13.54 5.47 1.73
C TYR A 99 14.31 4.24 1.24
N ASP A 100 15.53 4.10 1.72
CA ASP A 100 16.38 2.94 1.50
C ASP A 100 16.25 1.99 2.68
N PHE A 101 15.95 0.71 2.44
CA PHE A 101 16.07 -0.31 3.48
C PHE A 101 17.52 -0.48 3.93
N CYS A 102 17.74 -0.78 5.21
CA CYS A 102 19.04 -1.15 5.73
C CYS A 102 19.56 -2.43 5.06
N GLY A 103 20.67 -2.31 4.34
CA GLY A 103 21.21 -3.42 3.55
C GLY A 103 20.36 -3.80 2.33
N GLY A 104 19.34 -3.03 1.95
CA GLY A 104 18.38 -3.35 0.89
C GLY A 104 18.94 -3.31 -0.53
N GLY A 105 20.14 -2.71 -0.75
CA GLY A 105 20.75 -2.61 -2.06
C GLY A 105 22.16 -2.03 -2.02
N ARG A 106 22.90 -2.20 -3.12
CA ARG A 106 24.29 -1.69 -3.22
C ARG A 106 24.39 -0.17 -3.25
N ALA A 107 23.36 0.50 -3.71
CA ALA A 107 23.30 1.96 -3.82
C ALA A 107 22.50 2.59 -2.68
N SER A 108 22.12 1.80 -1.69
CA SER A 108 21.50 2.29 -0.46
C SER A 108 22.43 3.25 0.28
N ARG A 109 21.85 4.34 0.77
CA ARG A 109 22.53 5.28 1.68
C ARG A 109 22.25 4.96 3.14
N SER A 110 21.35 3.99 3.40
CA SER A 110 21.09 3.45 4.74
C SER A 110 22.21 2.52 5.18
N ASP A 111 22.36 2.36 6.49
CA ASP A 111 23.33 1.46 7.09
C ASP A 111 23.02 -0.02 6.78
N GLY A 112 23.94 -0.90 7.16
CA GLY A 112 23.77 -2.35 7.06
C GLY A 112 24.36 -2.97 5.79
N LYS A 113 24.49 -4.30 5.83
CA LYS A 113 25.00 -5.10 4.71
C LYS A 113 23.86 -5.92 4.12
N THR A 114 23.92 -6.18 2.82
CA THR A 114 22.93 -7.04 2.15
C THR A 114 22.89 -8.45 2.71
N SER A 115 24.00 -8.94 3.27
CA SER A 115 24.09 -10.23 3.94
C SER A 115 23.42 -10.27 5.33
N GLU A 116 23.04 -9.13 5.88
CA GLU A 116 22.36 -9.02 7.19
C GLU A 116 20.87 -8.71 7.03
N MET A 117 20.43 -8.41 5.80
CA MET A 117 19.04 -8.09 5.47
C MET A 117 18.13 -9.33 5.59
N SER A 118 16.90 -9.12 5.99
CA SER A 118 15.79 -10.08 5.93
C SER A 118 14.47 -9.36 5.74
N ILE A 119 13.41 -10.10 5.40
CA ILE A 119 12.05 -9.52 5.30
C ILE A 119 11.65 -8.86 6.62
N PHE A 120 11.98 -9.47 7.77
CA PHE A 120 11.65 -8.90 9.08
C PHE A 120 12.51 -7.69 9.44
N SER A 121 13.77 -7.63 9.00
CA SER A 121 14.58 -6.43 9.23
C SER A 121 14.05 -5.25 8.40
N GLU A 122 13.60 -5.49 7.17
CA GLU A 122 12.97 -4.46 6.33
C GLU A 122 11.60 -4.03 6.87
N GLU A 123 10.83 -4.95 7.47
CA GLU A 123 9.58 -4.63 8.17
C GLU A 123 9.83 -3.74 9.40
N ALA A 124 10.92 -4.00 10.14
CA ALA A 124 11.36 -3.16 11.26
C ALA A 124 11.82 -1.77 10.80
N ASP A 125 12.51 -1.68 9.65
CA ASP A 125 12.87 -0.40 9.04
C ASP A 125 11.63 0.41 8.65
N LEU A 126 10.63 -0.21 8.02
CA LEU A 126 9.36 0.44 7.71
C LEU A 126 8.65 0.94 8.98
N ALA A 127 8.65 0.16 10.06
CA ALA A 127 8.09 0.56 11.34
C ALA A 127 8.80 1.80 11.92
N ALA A 128 10.13 1.84 11.86
CA ALA A 128 10.94 2.95 12.33
C ALA A 128 10.71 4.23 11.50
N VAL A 129 10.58 4.08 10.17
CA VAL A 129 10.21 5.17 9.27
C VAL A 129 8.85 5.74 9.63
N ILE A 130 7.83 4.91 9.83
CA ILE A 130 6.49 5.36 10.22
C ILE A 130 6.54 6.10 11.56
N ASP A 131 7.31 5.60 12.51
CA ASP A 131 7.42 6.19 13.84
C ASP A 131 8.11 7.56 13.83
N MET A 132 9.11 7.78 12.97
CA MET A 132 9.75 9.08 12.75
C MET A 132 8.71 10.15 12.39
N PHE A 133 7.75 9.84 11.52
CA PHE A 133 6.75 10.80 11.06
C PHE A 133 5.75 11.25 12.12
N LYS A 134 5.72 10.63 13.29
CA LYS A 134 4.96 11.15 14.45
C LYS A 134 5.43 12.54 14.88
N ASN A 135 6.71 12.88 14.62
CA ASN A 135 7.35 14.10 15.04
C ASN A 135 7.68 15.07 13.89
N VAL A 136 7.46 14.67 12.63
CA VAL A 136 7.70 15.56 11.47
C VAL A 136 6.56 16.56 11.34
N GLU A 137 6.89 17.83 11.28
CA GLU A 137 5.92 18.92 11.09
C GLU A 137 5.32 18.91 9.68
N GLY A 138 4.09 19.43 9.56
CA GLY A 138 3.40 19.50 8.26
C GLY A 138 2.80 18.18 7.77
N ILE A 139 2.96 17.09 8.53
CA ILE A 139 2.39 15.78 8.22
C ILE A 139 1.13 15.54 9.06
N LYS A 140 0.07 15.05 8.42
CA LYS A 140 -1.15 14.62 9.11
C LYS A 140 -0.84 13.43 10.01
N LYS A 141 -1.10 13.58 11.30
CA LYS A 141 -0.92 12.48 12.26
C LYS A 141 -1.99 11.40 12.08
N GLY A 142 -1.64 10.17 12.39
CA GLY A 142 -2.57 9.02 12.36
C GLY A 142 -2.11 7.92 11.42
N LYS A 143 -3.05 7.41 10.63
CA LYS A 143 -2.77 6.34 9.68
C LYS A 143 -1.98 6.82 8.48
N VAL A 144 -1.18 5.92 7.90
CA VAL A 144 -0.35 6.16 6.72
C VAL A 144 -0.81 5.32 5.54
N THR A 145 -0.61 5.81 4.34
CA THR A 145 -0.76 5.01 3.12
C THR A 145 0.58 4.35 2.80
N LEU A 146 0.56 3.07 2.48
CA LEU A 146 1.76 2.32 2.06
C LEU A 146 1.69 2.00 0.57
N LEU A 147 2.80 2.19 -0.13
CA LEU A 147 3.01 1.72 -1.50
C LEU A 147 4.26 0.83 -1.50
N GLY A 148 4.06 -0.46 -1.77
CA GLY A 148 5.17 -1.41 -1.82
C GLY A 148 5.40 -1.94 -3.23
N ILE A 149 6.66 -1.98 -3.65
CA ILE A 149 7.10 -2.42 -4.96
C ILE A 149 7.88 -3.73 -4.81
N SER A 150 7.48 -4.81 -5.52
CA SER A 150 8.20 -6.10 -5.48
C SER A 150 8.37 -6.61 -4.04
N GLN A 151 9.61 -6.82 -3.56
CA GLN A 151 9.90 -7.19 -2.16
C GLN A 151 9.32 -6.19 -1.16
N GLY A 152 9.44 -4.87 -1.43
CA GLY A 152 8.81 -3.84 -0.60
C GLY A 152 7.28 -3.96 -0.56
N GLY A 153 6.67 -4.58 -1.59
CA GLY A 153 5.26 -4.96 -1.60
C GLY A 153 4.94 -6.05 -0.58
N MET A 154 5.79 -7.08 -0.48
CA MET A 154 5.66 -8.11 0.56
C MET A 154 5.81 -7.49 1.96
N VAL A 155 6.87 -6.69 2.18
CA VAL A 155 7.11 -6.01 3.47
C VAL A 155 5.93 -5.12 3.86
N SER A 156 5.43 -4.30 2.93
CA SER A 156 4.29 -3.41 3.19
C SER A 156 3.00 -4.18 3.51
N ALA A 157 2.78 -5.31 2.82
CA ALA A 157 1.62 -6.18 3.03
C ALA A 157 1.66 -6.84 4.42
N LEU A 158 2.81 -7.39 4.82
CA LEU A 158 3.01 -8.01 6.14
C LEU A 158 2.86 -6.97 7.26
N TYR A 159 3.51 -5.81 7.12
CA TYR A 159 3.36 -4.72 8.09
C TYR A 159 1.90 -4.28 8.26
N ALA A 160 1.17 -4.12 7.16
CA ALA A 160 -0.25 -3.75 7.21
C ALA A 160 -1.10 -4.82 7.91
N GLY A 161 -0.81 -6.11 7.68
CA GLY A 161 -1.47 -7.23 8.35
C GLY A 161 -1.26 -7.23 9.86
N ASP A 162 -0.05 -6.93 10.31
CA ASP A 162 0.29 -6.90 11.75
C ASP A 162 -0.11 -5.58 12.43
N ASN A 163 -0.21 -4.49 11.66
CA ASN A 163 -0.52 -3.16 12.16
C ASN A 163 -1.77 -2.53 11.48
N PRO A 164 -2.92 -3.22 11.40
CA PRO A 164 -4.05 -2.78 10.57
C PRO A 164 -4.64 -1.44 11.00
N LYS A 165 -4.42 -1.02 12.24
CA LYS A 165 -4.90 0.28 12.76
C LYS A 165 -3.98 1.45 12.37
N LYS A 166 -2.76 1.19 11.92
CA LYS A 166 -1.78 2.22 11.51
C LYS A 166 -1.81 2.52 10.01
N VAL A 167 -2.41 1.63 9.20
CA VAL A 167 -2.44 1.76 7.74
C VAL A 167 -3.83 2.20 7.28
N GLU A 168 -3.87 3.25 6.45
CA GLU A 168 -5.11 3.80 5.86
C GLU A 168 -5.46 3.05 4.57
N LYS A 169 -4.54 3.05 3.61
CA LYS A 169 -4.65 2.37 2.32
C LYS A 169 -3.35 1.64 2.00
N LEU A 170 -3.43 0.56 1.24
CA LEU A 170 -2.29 -0.24 0.82
C LEU A 170 -2.27 -0.37 -0.71
N VAL A 171 -1.13 -0.04 -1.32
CA VAL A 171 -0.89 -0.22 -2.76
C VAL A 171 0.25 -1.22 -2.94
N LEU A 172 0.02 -2.25 -3.73
CA LEU A 172 0.97 -3.32 -4.02
C LEU A 172 1.23 -3.38 -5.52
N VAL A 173 2.46 -3.08 -5.91
CA VAL A 173 2.90 -3.06 -7.31
C VAL A 173 3.79 -4.28 -7.54
N TYR A 174 3.30 -5.27 -8.30
CA TYR A 174 3.90 -6.59 -8.50
C TYR A 174 4.57 -7.15 -7.25
N PRO A 175 3.80 -7.32 -6.12
CA PRO A 175 4.36 -7.70 -4.83
C PRO A 175 4.99 -9.08 -4.88
N ALA A 176 6.25 -9.20 -4.43
CA ALA A 176 7.02 -10.45 -4.50
C ALA A 176 6.61 -11.43 -3.37
N LEU A 177 5.35 -11.84 -3.34
CA LEU A 177 4.82 -12.77 -2.35
C LEU A 177 5.30 -14.23 -2.57
N CYS A 178 5.98 -14.51 -3.69
CA CYS A 178 6.62 -15.79 -3.99
C CYS A 178 7.92 -16.02 -3.20
N ILE A 179 8.52 -14.99 -2.61
CA ILE A 179 9.85 -15.05 -1.97
C ILE A 179 9.98 -16.25 -1.02
N LYS A 180 8.96 -16.51 -0.19
CA LYS A 180 8.99 -17.67 0.71
C LYS A 180 9.12 -18.97 -0.06
N ASP A 181 8.25 -19.21 -1.03
CA ASP A 181 8.18 -20.45 -1.77
C ASP A 181 9.46 -20.69 -2.59
N ASP A 182 9.99 -19.62 -3.21
CA ASP A 182 11.22 -19.69 -4.00
C ASP A 182 12.42 -20.11 -3.15
N TRP A 183 12.61 -19.47 -2.00
CA TRP A 183 13.78 -19.70 -1.15
C TRP A 183 13.68 -20.97 -0.32
N VAL A 184 12.49 -21.29 0.22
CA VAL A 184 12.28 -22.53 1.01
C VAL A 184 12.31 -23.75 0.09
N THR A 185 11.84 -23.65 -1.16
CA THR A 185 11.99 -24.71 -2.16
C THR A 185 13.46 -24.94 -2.53
N LYS A 186 14.22 -23.85 -2.72
CA LYS A 186 15.64 -23.91 -3.05
C LYS A 186 16.50 -24.45 -1.91
N TYR A 187 16.16 -24.08 -0.68
CA TYR A 187 16.85 -24.49 0.53
C TYR A 187 15.84 -25.03 1.55
N PRO A 188 15.43 -26.32 1.44
CA PRO A 188 14.44 -26.90 2.35
C PRO A 188 14.88 -26.92 3.82
N LYS A 189 16.20 -26.90 4.05
CA LYS A 189 16.79 -26.75 5.38
C LYS A 189 17.82 -25.63 5.33
N ILE A 190 17.90 -24.81 6.38
CA ILE A 190 18.87 -23.72 6.44
C ILE A 190 20.33 -24.21 6.38
N THR A 191 20.59 -25.42 6.83
CA THR A 191 21.90 -26.08 6.74
C THR A 191 22.35 -26.34 5.31
N ASP A 192 21.41 -26.40 4.35
CA ASP A 192 21.71 -26.64 2.94
C ASP A 192 22.14 -25.36 2.23
N MET A 193 21.87 -24.20 2.85
CA MET A 193 22.26 -22.91 2.34
C MET A 193 23.69 -22.54 2.78
N PRO A 194 24.58 -22.09 1.85
CA PRO A 194 25.84 -21.45 2.23
C PRO A 194 25.60 -20.24 3.16
N GLU A 195 26.62 -19.82 3.90
CA GLU A 195 26.50 -18.63 4.77
C GLU A 195 26.03 -17.39 3.97
N VAL A 196 26.48 -17.29 2.74
CA VAL A 196 26.13 -16.21 1.81
C VAL A 196 25.92 -16.78 0.42
N VAL A 197 24.87 -16.32 -0.26
CA VAL A 197 24.59 -16.60 -1.68
C VAL A 197 24.53 -15.32 -2.49
N ASN A 198 25.03 -15.39 -3.72
CA ASN A 198 24.87 -14.29 -4.67
C ASN A 198 23.49 -14.37 -5.35
N SER A 199 22.68 -13.35 -5.16
CA SER A 199 21.36 -13.22 -5.78
C SER A 199 21.08 -11.76 -6.09
N PHE A 200 20.49 -11.47 -7.24
CA PHE A 200 20.21 -10.10 -7.71
C PHE A 200 21.43 -9.16 -7.65
N GLY A 201 22.62 -9.71 -7.88
CA GLY A 201 23.87 -8.95 -7.79
C GLY A 201 24.29 -8.55 -6.36
N MET A 202 23.68 -9.12 -5.33
CA MET A 202 23.96 -8.89 -3.91
C MET A 202 24.38 -10.18 -3.21
N GLN A 203 24.97 -10.03 -2.04
CA GLN A 203 25.22 -11.13 -1.12
C GLN A 203 24.09 -11.21 -0.10
N LEU A 204 23.32 -12.30 -0.13
CA LEU A 204 22.26 -12.56 0.84
C LEU A 204 22.75 -13.61 1.85
N GLY A 205 22.62 -13.33 3.13
CA GLY A 205 22.99 -14.22 4.21
C GLY A 205 21.84 -15.17 4.62
N ARG A 206 22.15 -16.14 5.49
CA ARG A 206 21.17 -17.10 6.01
C ARG A 206 19.96 -16.43 6.66
N ALA A 207 20.15 -15.32 7.37
CA ALA A 207 19.06 -14.59 8.03
C ALA A 207 17.90 -14.25 7.07
N TYR A 208 18.19 -14.03 5.78
CA TYR A 208 17.15 -13.79 4.79
C TYR A 208 16.21 -15.00 4.63
N VAL A 209 16.78 -16.20 4.50
CA VAL A 209 15.99 -17.44 4.30
C VAL A 209 15.40 -17.95 5.60
N GLU A 210 16.13 -17.85 6.72
CA GLU A 210 15.63 -18.23 8.05
C GLU A 210 14.33 -17.51 8.39
N SER A 211 14.22 -16.23 8.01
CA SER A 211 13.03 -15.43 8.24
C SER A 211 11.77 -15.94 7.50
N LEU A 212 11.93 -16.86 6.54
CA LEU A 212 10.85 -17.29 5.66
C LEU A 212 10.21 -18.62 6.06
N TYR A 213 10.91 -19.51 6.78
CA TYR A 213 10.43 -20.88 7.02
C TYR A 213 9.05 -20.94 7.69
N ASP A 214 8.86 -20.20 8.77
CA ASP A 214 7.62 -20.19 9.54
C ASP A 214 6.66 -19.06 9.13
N LEU A 215 6.96 -18.35 8.04
CA LEU A 215 6.20 -17.20 7.61
C LEU A 215 4.90 -17.62 6.92
N ASP A 216 3.76 -17.40 7.56
CA ASP A 216 2.44 -17.49 6.91
C ASP A 216 2.09 -16.16 6.23
N VAL A 217 2.50 -16.02 4.97
CA VAL A 217 2.30 -14.79 4.20
C VAL A 217 0.82 -14.43 4.11
N TYR A 218 -0.01 -15.36 3.64
CA TYR A 218 -1.42 -15.09 3.35
C TYR A 218 -2.28 -14.99 4.61
N GLY A 219 -1.96 -15.76 5.65
CA GLY A 219 -2.59 -15.62 6.96
C GLY A 219 -2.33 -14.24 7.56
N ARG A 220 -1.07 -13.76 7.52
CA ARG A 220 -0.72 -12.43 8.05
C ARG A 220 -1.37 -11.30 7.26
N ILE A 221 -1.23 -11.27 5.92
CA ILE A 221 -1.77 -10.18 5.11
C ILE A 221 -3.31 -10.10 5.18
N SER A 222 -4.00 -11.23 5.36
CA SER A 222 -5.47 -11.30 5.49
C SER A 222 -6.02 -10.57 6.71
N ASN A 223 -5.18 -10.26 7.71
CA ASN A 223 -5.57 -9.47 8.89
C ASN A 223 -5.84 -8.01 8.56
N TYR A 224 -5.24 -7.47 7.50
CA TYR A 224 -5.56 -6.12 7.05
C TYR A 224 -6.94 -6.09 6.37
N LYS A 225 -7.83 -5.22 6.87
CA LYS A 225 -9.23 -5.10 6.40
C LYS A 225 -9.49 -3.77 5.68
N GLY A 226 -8.49 -2.90 5.60
CA GLY A 226 -8.56 -1.65 4.84
C GLY A 226 -8.55 -1.90 3.33
N GLU A 227 -8.58 -0.82 2.56
CA GLU A 227 -8.58 -0.88 1.10
C GLU A 227 -7.20 -1.23 0.55
N VAL A 228 -7.17 -2.18 -0.40
CA VAL A 228 -5.94 -2.62 -1.06
C VAL A 228 -6.08 -2.49 -2.58
N GLN A 229 -5.11 -1.85 -3.22
CA GLN A 229 -4.93 -1.90 -4.67
C GLN A 229 -3.75 -2.78 -5.01
N ILE A 230 -3.98 -3.84 -5.78
CA ILE A 230 -2.93 -4.71 -6.32
C ILE A 230 -2.82 -4.42 -7.82
N ILE A 231 -1.59 -4.29 -8.33
CA ILE A 231 -1.29 -4.07 -9.76
C ILE A 231 -0.18 -5.02 -10.16
N HIS A 232 -0.39 -5.85 -11.19
CA HIS A 232 0.59 -6.86 -11.61
C HIS A 232 0.56 -7.07 -13.11
N GLY A 233 1.71 -7.35 -13.71
CA GLY A 233 1.83 -7.69 -15.15
C GLY A 233 1.58 -9.17 -15.41
N ASP A 234 0.90 -9.49 -16.49
CA ASP A 234 0.61 -10.89 -16.87
C ASP A 234 1.79 -11.63 -17.52
N GLN A 235 2.87 -10.90 -17.86
CA GLN A 235 4.11 -11.44 -18.38
C GLN A 235 5.27 -11.32 -17.37
N ASP A 236 4.95 -11.26 -16.08
CA ASP A 236 5.95 -11.25 -15.02
C ASP A 236 6.50 -12.67 -14.80
N HIS A 237 7.71 -12.90 -15.31
CA HIS A 237 8.42 -14.18 -15.18
C HIS A 237 9.26 -14.28 -13.91
N LEU A 238 9.44 -13.17 -13.17
CA LEU A 238 10.16 -13.16 -11.90
C LEU A 238 9.24 -13.45 -10.72
N VAL A 239 8.06 -12.82 -10.73
CA VAL A 239 7.01 -13.03 -9.73
C VAL A 239 5.74 -13.48 -10.47
N PRO A 240 5.37 -14.75 -10.45
CA PRO A 240 4.16 -15.22 -11.12
C PRO A 240 2.92 -14.48 -10.63
N ILE A 241 2.08 -14.04 -11.56
CA ILE A 241 0.87 -13.25 -11.25
C ILE A 241 -0.08 -13.97 -10.30
N SER A 242 -0.06 -15.31 -10.28
CA SER A 242 -0.87 -16.14 -9.38
C SER A 242 -0.69 -15.82 -7.89
N TYR A 243 0.47 -15.30 -7.49
CA TYR A 243 0.69 -14.85 -6.12
C TYR A 243 -0.11 -13.60 -5.78
N SER A 244 -0.31 -12.70 -6.74
CA SER A 244 -1.18 -11.53 -6.58
C SER A 244 -2.67 -11.90 -6.66
N GLU A 245 -3.04 -12.87 -7.49
CA GLU A 245 -4.40 -13.43 -7.53
C GLU A 245 -4.77 -14.02 -6.17
N LYS A 246 -3.89 -14.85 -5.60
CA LYS A 246 -4.07 -15.41 -4.25
C LYS A 246 -4.12 -14.33 -3.15
N ALA A 247 -3.34 -13.25 -3.29
CA ALA A 247 -3.42 -12.12 -2.36
C ALA A 247 -4.77 -11.39 -2.48
N HIS A 248 -5.27 -11.21 -3.70
CA HIS A 248 -6.59 -10.63 -3.94
C HIS A 248 -7.70 -11.43 -3.28
N GLU A 249 -7.63 -12.77 -3.34
CA GLU A 249 -8.56 -13.66 -2.66
C GLU A 249 -8.44 -13.58 -1.12
N ALA A 250 -7.23 -13.40 -0.60
CA ALA A 250 -6.98 -13.32 0.84
C ALA A 250 -7.45 -12.01 1.47
N TYR A 251 -7.41 -10.90 0.74
CA TYR A 251 -7.87 -9.61 1.23
C TYR A 251 -9.39 -9.47 1.13
N LYS A 252 -10.02 -9.01 2.19
CA LYS A 252 -11.49 -8.78 2.22
C LYS A 252 -11.91 -7.60 1.33
N ASN A 253 -11.05 -6.59 1.18
CA ASN A 253 -11.36 -5.33 0.49
C ASN A 253 -10.20 -4.93 -0.44
N SER A 254 -10.10 -5.63 -1.55
CA SER A 254 -9.04 -5.36 -2.54
C SER A 254 -9.61 -5.18 -3.95
N SER A 255 -8.90 -4.40 -4.74
CA SER A 255 -9.04 -4.35 -6.19
C SER A 255 -7.74 -4.84 -6.83
N PHE A 256 -7.88 -5.61 -7.90
CA PHE A 256 -6.76 -6.17 -8.64
C PHE A 256 -6.79 -5.69 -10.10
N LYS A 257 -5.67 -5.15 -10.56
CA LYS A 257 -5.48 -4.68 -11.94
C LYS A 257 -4.35 -5.46 -12.59
N VAL A 258 -4.69 -6.18 -13.64
CA VAL A 258 -3.73 -6.84 -14.51
C VAL A 258 -3.24 -5.84 -15.54
N MET A 259 -1.91 -5.78 -15.77
CA MET A 259 -1.26 -4.95 -16.78
C MET A 259 -0.88 -5.85 -17.97
N PRO A 260 -1.65 -5.84 -19.08
CA PRO A 260 -1.42 -6.74 -20.19
C PRO A 260 -0.06 -6.55 -20.84
N GLY A 261 0.68 -7.65 -21.07
CA GLY A 261 2.00 -7.65 -21.68
C GLY A 261 3.13 -7.10 -20.80
N ALA A 262 2.84 -6.71 -19.56
CA ALA A 262 3.85 -6.18 -18.65
C ALA A 262 4.58 -7.29 -17.91
N GLY A 263 5.92 -7.17 -17.83
CA GLY A 263 6.78 -8.00 -16.99
C GLY A 263 7.08 -7.35 -15.64
N HIS A 264 8.07 -7.90 -14.92
CA HIS A 264 8.54 -7.34 -13.65
C HIS A 264 9.25 -6.00 -13.86
N GLY A 265 8.92 -5.00 -13.04
CA GLY A 265 9.56 -3.68 -13.12
C GLY A 265 8.94 -2.77 -14.19
N PHE A 266 7.82 -2.16 -13.87
CA PHE A 266 7.11 -1.24 -14.77
C PHE A 266 7.97 -0.04 -15.18
N ARG A 267 7.94 0.29 -16.48
CA ARG A 267 8.66 1.42 -17.08
C ARG A 267 7.83 2.09 -18.16
N GLY A 268 8.13 3.36 -18.45
CA GLY A 268 7.50 4.11 -19.53
C GLY A 268 5.97 4.14 -19.43
N LYS A 269 5.26 3.75 -20.47
CA LYS A 269 3.79 3.78 -20.53
C LYS A 269 3.13 2.90 -19.46
N VAL A 270 3.66 1.70 -19.23
CA VAL A 270 3.12 0.78 -18.20
C VAL A 270 3.21 1.39 -16.81
N GLN A 271 4.33 2.05 -16.49
CA GLN A 271 4.49 2.76 -15.21
C GLN A 271 3.52 3.94 -15.09
N GLN A 272 3.34 4.70 -16.16
CA GLN A 272 2.38 5.81 -16.18
C GLN A 272 0.94 5.31 -15.94
N GLU A 273 0.54 4.24 -16.61
CA GLU A 273 -0.78 3.63 -16.42
C GLU A 273 -0.96 3.12 -14.99
N ALA A 274 0.04 2.46 -14.42
CA ALA A 274 0.01 2.03 -13.03
C ALA A 274 -0.13 3.22 -12.07
N ILE A 275 0.55 4.35 -12.34
CA ILE A 275 0.42 5.58 -11.56
C ILE A 275 -1.00 6.13 -11.64
N GLU A 276 -1.64 6.15 -12.81
CA GLU A 276 -3.03 6.63 -12.94
C GLU A 276 -4.00 5.72 -12.16
N ILE A 277 -3.84 4.39 -12.21
CA ILE A 277 -4.61 3.45 -11.38
C ILE A 277 -4.45 3.76 -9.89
N ILE A 278 -3.23 4.06 -9.45
CA ILE A 278 -2.94 4.42 -8.05
C ILE A 278 -3.61 5.75 -7.68
N LYS A 279 -3.53 6.77 -8.54
CA LYS A 279 -4.21 8.05 -8.31
C LYS A 279 -5.71 7.87 -8.13
N ASP A 280 -6.35 7.13 -9.04
CA ASP A 280 -7.79 6.84 -8.96
C ASP A 280 -8.17 6.13 -7.66
N PHE A 281 -7.33 5.20 -7.21
CA PHE A 281 -7.53 4.49 -5.94
C PHE A 281 -7.37 5.41 -4.72
N LEU A 282 -6.41 6.31 -4.75
CA LEU A 282 -6.14 7.22 -3.63
C LEU A 282 -7.18 8.34 -3.50
N MET A 283 -7.84 8.71 -4.59
CA MET A 283 -8.86 9.76 -4.63
C MET A 283 -10.27 9.30 -4.23
N ARG A 284 -10.49 8.01 -4.10
CA ARG A 284 -11.74 7.41 -3.55
C ARG A 284 -11.74 7.57 -2.04
#